data_635b616d9ba400353ce8791e68841ef6
#
_entry.id   635b616d9ba400353ce8791e68841ef6
#
_cell.length_a   1.000
_cell.length_b   1.000
_cell.length_c   1.000
_cell.angle_alpha   90.00
_cell.angle_beta   90.00
_cell.angle_gamma   90.00
#
_symmetry.space_group_name_H-M   'P 1'
#
loop_
_entity.id
_entity.type
_entity.pdbx_description
1 polymer ?
#
loop_
_entity_poly.entity_id
_entity_poly.type
_entity_poly.pdbx_seq_one_letter_code
_entity_poly.pdbx_strand_id
1 'polypeptide(L)'
;HEIKKKELPAVDDDFVKDVSEFNTLDEYKADIRKKIADAREEAANDAVENQLIDKLVAAVKADVPQAMFENRIDDDLRDFGYRLQSQGMNLETYMKYTGLDRDAVRGQFRPQAERQVKLRLALEKIASLEQIQPGDEEIDKEYQKIADSYKTDLEKVKKLIPKENVAKDLAVEKAFNLVKEKAVVAEGEPPKTEMEPEKKDAGKAE
;
A
#
# COMPACT_ATOMS: atom_id res chain seq x y z
N HIS A 1 -15.83 -51.05 5.73
CA HIS A 1 -15.53 -49.64 5.64
C HIS A 1 -14.96 -49.18 6.97
N GLU A 2 -13.72 -48.68 6.94
CA GLU A 2 -13.05 -48.18 8.15
C GLU A 2 -13.47 -46.71 8.37
N ILE A 3 -14.03 -46.40 9.53
CA ILE A 3 -14.37 -45.01 9.88
C ILE A 3 -13.16 -44.43 10.61
N LYS A 4 -12.42 -43.52 9.93
CA LYS A 4 -11.29 -42.81 10.52
C LYS A 4 -11.80 -41.53 11.17
N LYS A 5 -11.58 -41.37 12.48
CA LYS A 5 -11.80 -40.13 13.20
C LYS A 5 -10.50 -39.31 13.20
N LYS A 6 -10.60 -38.03 12.83
CA LYS A 6 -9.45 -37.13 12.91
C LYS A 6 -9.25 -36.71 14.35
N GLU A 7 -8.19 -37.15 14.99
CA GLU A 7 -7.76 -36.68 16.30
C GLU A 7 -6.65 -35.65 16.10
N LEU A 8 -6.80 -34.50 16.76
CA LEU A 8 -5.78 -33.46 16.77
C LEU A 8 -4.76 -33.79 17.87
N PRO A 9 -3.45 -33.55 17.59
CA PRO A 9 -2.43 -33.75 18.63
C PRO A 9 -2.64 -32.77 19.79
N ALA A 10 -2.11 -33.13 20.97
CA ALA A 10 -2.05 -32.20 22.10
C ALA A 10 -1.17 -30.98 21.71
N VAL A 11 -1.60 -29.79 22.12
CA VAL A 11 -0.84 -28.57 21.90
C VAL A 11 0.10 -28.37 23.09
N ASP A 12 1.27 -28.99 23.01
CA ASP A 12 2.32 -28.98 24.01
C ASP A 12 3.68 -28.58 23.43
N ASP A 13 4.74 -28.65 24.21
CA ASP A 13 6.09 -28.27 23.76
C ASP A 13 6.63 -29.19 22.65
N ASP A 14 6.22 -30.45 22.62
CA ASP A 14 6.66 -31.36 21.55
C ASP A 14 5.98 -31.02 20.22
N PHE A 15 4.68 -30.71 20.26
CA PHE A 15 3.97 -30.18 19.11
C PHE A 15 4.64 -28.90 18.58
N VAL A 16 5.07 -27.99 19.46
CA VAL A 16 5.71 -26.73 19.06
C VAL A 16 7.05 -26.96 18.38
N LYS A 17 7.86 -27.90 18.84
CA LYS A 17 9.13 -28.28 18.19
C LYS A 17 8.93 -28.86 16.80
N ASP A 18 7.81 -29.57 16.59
CA ASP A 18 7.51 -30.18 15.29
C ASP A 18 7.04 -29.16 14.25
N VAL A 19 6.37 -28.06 14.66
CA VAL A 19 5.72 -27.09 13.75
C VAL A 19 6.40 -25.71 13.72
N SER A 20 7.42 -25.48 14.56
CA SER A 20 8.07 -24.17 14.67
C SER A 20 9.55 -24.29 15.08
N GLU A 21 10.26 -23.17 15.10
CA GLU A 21 11.65 -23.07 15.57
C GLU A 21 11.76 -22.88 17.10
N PHE A 22 10.63 -22.83 17.82
CA PHE A 22 10.58 -22.62 19.27
C PHE A 22 10.65 -23.94 20.03
N ASN A 23 11.13 -23.89 21.29
CA ASN A 23 11.27 -25.07 22.12
C ASN A 23 10.11 -25.27 23.07
N THR A 24 9.36 -24.21 23.40
CA THR A 24 8.26 -24.22 24.35
C THR A 24 6.99 -23.58 23.78
N LEU A 25 5.85 -24.06 24.26
CA LEU A 25 4.54 -23.51 23.89
C LEU A 25 4.38 -22.03 24.28
N ASP A 26 5.00 -21.63 25.39
CA ASP A 26 4.93 -20.23 25.85
C ASP A 26 5.75 -19.29 24.97
N GLU A 27 6.93 -19.70 24.51
CA GLU A 27 7.71 -18.94 23.51
C GLU A 27 6.95 -18.78 22.21
N TYR A 28 6.35 -19.85 21.71
CA TYR A 28 5.55 -19.83 20.50
C TYR A 28 4.32 -18.92 20.61
N LYS A 29 3.60 -19.00 21.76
CA LYS A 29 2.49 -18.08 22.04
C LYS A 29 2.93 -16.62 22.15
N ALA A 30 4.10 -16.36 22.74
CA ALA A 30 4.66 -15.00 22.83
C ALA A 30 4.99 -14.45 21.46
N ASP A 31 5.60 -15.24 20.58
CA ASP A 31 5.89 -14.87 19.19
C ASP A 31 4.62 -14.57 18.40
N ILE A 32 3.61 -15.45 18.49
CA ILE A 32 2.31 -15.23 17.83
C ILE A 32 1.65 -13.94 18.34
N ARG A 33 1.65 -13.70 19.66
CA ARG A 33 1.10 -12.46 20.23
C ARG A 33 1.82 -11.24 19.71
N LYS A 34 3.15 -11.29 19.64
CA LYS A 34 3.96 -10.22 19.09
C LYS A 34 3.63 -9.96 17.64
N LYS A 35 3.62 -11.00 16.79
CA LYS A 35 3.26 -10.88 15.36
C LYS A 35 1.87 -10.27 15.14
N ILE A 36 0.89 -10.70 15.98
CA ILE A 36 -0.46 -10.13 15.91
C ILE A 36 -0.48 -8.68 16.37
N ALA A 37 0.28 -8.32 17.40
CA ALA A 37 0.38 -6.95 17.89
C ALA A 37 1.02 -6.05 16.84
N ASP A 38 2.17 -6.45 16.28
CA ASP A 38 2.89 -5.73 15.24
C ASP A 38 2.00 -5.52 13.99
N ALA A 39 1.32 -6.59 13.53
CA ALA A 39 0.41 -6.50 12.38
C ALA A 39 -0.81 -5.58 12.64
N ARG A 40 -1.32 -5.56 13.88
CA ARG A 40 -2.41 -4.65 14.25
C ARG A 40 -1.96 -3.20 14.34
N GLU A 41 -0.76 -2.97 14.86
CA GLU A 41 -0.17 -1.64 14.93
C GLU A 41 0.09 -1.09 13.52
N GLU A 42 0.65 -1.90 12.62
CA GLU A 42 0.84 -1.54 11.20
C GLU A 42 -0.51 -1.21 10.53
N ALA A 43 -1.51 -2.07 10.69
CA ALA A 43 -2.85 -1.83 10.12
C ALA A 43 -3.53 -0.58 10.70
N ALA A 44 -3.33 -0.28 11.98
CA ALA A 44 -3.85 0.94 12.60
C ALA A 44 -3.14 2.19 12.06
N ASN A 45 -1.82 2.15 11.89
CA ASN A 45 -1.04 3.23 11.31
C ASN A 45 -1.46 3.48 9.86
N ASP A 46 -1.61 2.44 9.06
CA ASP A 46 -2.10 2.54 7.67
C ASP A 46 -3.51 3.15 7.61
N ALA A 47 -4.39 2.76 8.53
CA ALA A 47 -5.73 3.32 8.61
C ALA A 47 -5.72 4.82 8.95
N VAL A 48 -4.86 5.24 9.87
CA VAL A 48 -4.67 6.66 10.21
C VAL A 48 -4.11 7.44 9.02
N GLU A 49 -3.09 6.91 8.34
CA GLU A 49 -2.52 7.53 7.15
C GLU A 49 -3.54 7.68 6.03
N ASN A 50 -4.34 6.65 5.77
CA ASN A 50 -5.38 6.70 4.76
C ASN A 50 -6.46 7.74 5.09
N GLN A 51 -6.89 7.85 6.36
CA GLN A 51 -7.84 8.88 6.79
C GLN A 51 -7.24 10.29 6.65
N LEU A 52 -5.96 10.45 6.95
CA LEU A 52 -5.25 11.71 6.78
C LEU A 52 -5.19 12.12 5.30
N ILE A 53 -4.85 11.18 4.43
CA ILE A 53 -4.84 11.38 2.98
C ILE A 53 -6.25 11.77 2.48
N ASP A 54 -7.30 11.08 2.92
CA ASP A 54 -8.67 11.39 2.52
C ASP A 54 -9.10 12.79 2.94
N LYS A 55 -8.73 13.22 4.15
CA LYS A 55 -8.97 14.59 4.62
C LYS A 55 -8.19 15.64 3.83
N LEU A 56 -6.92 15.35 3.49
CA LEU A 56 -6.12 16.23 2.63
C LEU A 56 -6.76 16.38 1.24
N VAL A 57 -7.12 15.26 0.60
CA VAL A 57 -7.77 15.24 -0.72
C VAL A 57 -9.09 16.00 -0.71
N ALA A 58 -9.91 15.81 0.34
CA ALA A 58 -11.19 16.51 0.49
C ALA A 58 -11.03 18.03 0.72
N ALA A 59 -9.90 18.45 1.30
CA ALA A 59 -9.60 19.86 1.53
C ALA A 59 -9.12 20.61 0.26
N VAL A 60 -8.75 19.89 -0.79
CA VAL A 60 -8.30 20.50 -2.05
C VAL A 60 -9.44 21.20 -2.76
N LYS A 61 -9.35 22.53 -2.84
CA LYS A 61 -10.25 23.40 -3.59
C LYS A 61 -9.50 23.99 -4.78
N ALA A 62 -9.28 23.17 -5.78
CA ALA A 62 -8.58 23.57 -7.00
C ALA A 62 -9.31 23.01 -8.21
N ASP A 63 -9.34 23.79 -9.29
CA ASP A 63 -9.75 23.32 -10.60
C ASP A 63 -8.55 22.60 -11.24
N VAL A 64 -8.56 21.26 -11.15
CA VAL A 64 -7.47 20.42 -11.66
C VAL A 64 -7.74 20.08 -13.11
N PRO A 65 -6.84 20.42 -14.05
CA PRO A 65 -7.01 20.11 -15.46
C PRO A 65 -7.18 18.59 -15.69
N GLN A 66 -8.15 18.23 -16.51
CA GLN A 66 -8.46 16.83 -16.85
C GLN A 66 -7.22 16.07 -17.36
N ALA A 67 -6.33 16.75 -18.11
CA ALA A 67 -5.10 16.17 -18.62
C ALA A 67 -4.18 15.59 -17.52
N MET A 68 -4.19 16.15 -16.31
CA MET A 68 -3.40 15.63 -15.20
C MET A 68 -3.92 14.26 -14.74
N PHE A 69 -5.24 14.11 -14.68
CA PHE A 69 -5.86 12.83 -14.34
C PHE A 69 -5.62 11.79 -15.43
N GLU A 70 -5.79 12.16 -16.71
CA GLU A 70 -5.54 11.25 -17.83
C GLU A 70 -4.09 10.77 -17.89
N ASN A 71 -3.12 11.65 -17.68
CA ASN A 71 -1.71 11.28 -17.61
C ASN A 71 -1.46 10.28 -16.48
N ARG A 72 -2.06 10.51 -15.31
CA ARG A 72 -1.92 9.58 -14.19
C ARG A 72 -2.56 8.22 -14.45
N ILE A 73 -3.74 8.21 -15.09
CA ILE A 73 -4.39 6.97 -15.53
C ILE A 73 -3.51 6.20 -16.52
N ASP A 74 -2.83 6.91 -17.45
CA ASP A 74 -1.93 6.27 -18.39
C ASP A 74 -0.70 5.66 -17.70
N ASP A 75 -0.16 6.33 -16.68
CA ASP A 75 0.92 5.79 -15.86
C ASP A 75 0.46 4.55 -15.06
N ASP A 76 -0.68 4.63 -14.37
CA ASP A 76 -1.24 3.51 -13.61
C ASP A 76 -1.55 2.29 -14.51
N LEU A 77 -2.03 2.55 -15.73
CA LEU A 77 -2.30 1.50 -16.73
C LEU A 77 -1.00 0.85 -17.25
N ARG A 78 0.07 1.64 -17.40
CA ARG A 78 1.39 1.13 -17.78
C ARG A 78 1.96 0.24 -16.70
N ASP A 79 1.88 0.67 -15.43
CA ASP A 79 2.33 -0.12 -14.29
C ASP A 79 1.52 -1.41 -14.13
N PHE A 80 0.22 -1.34 -14.39
CA PHE A 80 -0.63 -2.52 -14.44
C PHE A 80 -0.18 -3.50 -15.54
N GLY A 81 0.15 -2.98 -16.72
CA GLY A 81 0.71 -3.76 -17.82
C GLY A 81 1.99 -4.49 -17.44
N TYR A 82 2.91 -3.84 -16.73
CA TYR A 82 4.14 -4.47 -16.23
C TYR A 82 3.86 -5.57 -15.21
N ARG A 83 2.90 -5.37 -14.29
CA ARG A 83 2.48 -6.41 -13.34
C ARG A 83 1.87 -7.62 -14.05
N LEU A 84 1.04 -7.41 -15.05
CA LEU A 84 0.50 -8.50 -15.86
C LEU A 84 1.61 -9.29 -16.58
N GLN A 85 2.61 -8.58 -17.14
CA GLN A 85 3.76 -9.23 -17.80
C GLN A 85 4.57 -10.11 -16.85
N SER A 86 4.76 -9.67 -15.60
CA SER A 86 5.45 -10.47 -14.58
C SER A 86 4.70 -11.76 -14.22
N GLN A 87 3.39 -11.81 -14.50
CA GLN A 87 2.52 -12.97 -14.33
C GLN A 87 2.30 -13.76 -15.64
N GLY A 88 3.07 -13.45 -16.69
CA GLY A 88 2.96 -14.10 -18.00
C GLY A 88 1.74 -13.68 -18.82
N MET A 89 1.09 -12.58 -18.48
CA MET A 89 -0.09 -12.05 -19.16
C MET A 89 0.19 -10.65 -19.73
N ASN A 90 -0.53 -10.23 -20.75
CA ASN A 90 -0.53 -8.85 -21.22
C ASN A 90 -1.93 -8.22 -21.10
N LEU A 91 -2.00 -6.91 -21.26
CA LEU A 91 -3.23 -6.15 -21.13
C LEU A 91 -4.33 -6.61 -22.11
N GLU A 92 -3.95 -6.95 -23.34
CA GLU A 92 -4.88 -7.43 -24.36
C GLU A 92 -5.52 -8.76 -23.96
N THR A 93 -4.70 -9.69 -23.46
CA THR A 93 -5.17 -10.98 -22.96
C THR A 93 -6.09 -10.79 -21.73
N TYR A 94 -5.71 -9.89 -20.83
CA TYR A 94 -6.54 -9.52 -19.67
C TYR A 94 -7.92 -9.01 -20.10
N MET A 95 -7.97 -8.07 -21.05
CA MET A 95 -9.23 -7.54 -21.58
C MET A 95 -10.08 -8.63 -22.25
N LYS A 96 -9.47 -9.56 -22.96
CA LYS A 96 -10.19 -10.71 -23.57
C LYS A 96 -10.81 -11.63 -22.52
N TYR A 97 -10.09 -11.91 -21.41
CA TYR A 97 -10.59 -12.80 -20.36
C TYR A 97 -11.68 -12.13 -19.51
N THR A 98 -11.56 -10.83 -19.27
CA THR A 98 -12.51 -10.09 -18.42
C THR A 98 -13.71 -9.57 -19.19
N GLY A 99 -13.64 -9.52 -20.52
CA GLY A 99 -14.65 -8.90 -21.37
C GLY A 99 -14.70 -7.37 -21.29
N LEU A 100 -13.70 -6.74 -20.66
CA LEU A 100 -13.61 -5.30 -20.53
C LEU A 100 -12.93 -4.70 -21.76
N ASP A 101 -13.45 -3.56 -22.21
CA ASP A 101 -12.74 -2.74 -23.18
C ASP A 101 -11.71 -1.82 -22.49
N ARG A 102 -10.93 -1.11 -23.31
CA ARG A 102 -9.86 -0.24 -22.80
C ARG A 102 -10.40 0.90 -21.93
N ASP A 103 -11.54 1.44 -22.28
CA ASP A 103 -12.14 2.58 -21.56
C ASP A 103 -12.69 2.13 -20.21
N ALA A 104 -13.28 0.94 -20.13
CA ALA A 104 -13.72 0.33 -18.89
C ALA A 104 -12.52 0.05 -17.95
N VAL A 105 -11.41 -0.46 -18.49
CA VAL A 105 -10.18 -0.67 -17.71
C VAL A 105 -9.63 0.68 -17.20
N ARG A 106 -9.54 1.72 -18.06
CA ARG A 106 -9.15 3.07 -17.66
C ARG A 106 -10.07 3.64 -16.57
N GLY A 107 -11.37 3.40 -16.69
CA GLY A 107 -12.36 3.84 -15.72
C GLY A 107 -12.12 3.27 -14.31
N GLN A 108 -11.60 2.07 -14.20
CA GLN A 108 -11.24 1.47 -12.91
C GLN A 108 -10.10 2.21 -12.18
N PHE A 109 -9.15 2.79 -12.92
CA PHE A 109 -8.04 3.56 -12.35
C PHE A 109 -8.40 5.01 -12.03
N ARG A 110 -9.47 5.56 -12.64
CA ARG A 110 -9.83 6.97 -12.49
C ARG A 110 -9.98 7.45 -11.05
N PRO A 111 -10.73 6.77 -10.15
CA PRO A 111 -10.89 7.24 -8.76
C PRO A 111 -9.54 7.32 -8.02
N GLN A 112 -8.68 6.34 -8.24
CA GLN A 112 -7.35 6.30 -7.62
C GLN A 112 -6.45 7.39 -8.20
N ALA A 113 -6.43 7.58 -9.51
CA ALA A 113 -5.66 8.61 -10.17
C ALA A 113 -6.07 10.03 -9.72
N GLU A 114 -7.37 10.30 -9.62
CA GLU A 114 -7.89 11.57 -9.12
C GLU A 114 -7.45 11.82 -7.66
N ARG A 115 -7.52 10.81 -6.81
CA ARG A 115 -7.06 10.87 -5.42
C ARG A 115 -5.56 11.18 -5.35
N GLN A 116 -4.73 10.49 -6.14
CA GLN A 116 -3.28 10.66 -6.15
C GLN A 116 -2.85 12.03 -6.67
N VAL A 117 -3.46 12.51 -7.77
CA VAL A 117 -3.16 13.85 -8.31
C VAL A 117 -3.52 14.93 -7.31
N LYS A 118 -4.71 14.88 -6.70
CA LYS A 118 -5.13 15.85 -5.69
C LYS A 118 -4.21 15.83 -4.47
N LEU A 119 -3.86 14.63 -3.98
CA LEU A 119 -2.92 14.48 -2.87
C LEU A 119 -1.57 15.12 -3.19
N ARG A 120 -1.00 14.81 -4.36
CA ARG A 120 0.28 15.38 -4.79
C ARG A 120 0.24 16.91 -4.83
N LEU A 121 -0.79 17.48 -5.43
CA LEU A 121 -0.96 18.94 -5.51
C LEU A 121 -1.10 19.57 -4.11
N ALA A 122 -1.83 18.91 -3.19
CA ALA A 122 -1.94 19.37 -1.82
C ALA A 122 -0.58 19.39 -1.12
N LEU A 123 0.18 18.33 -1.23
CA LEU A 123 1.49 18.20 -0.60
C LEU A 123 2.53 19.14 -1.23
N GLU A 124 2.54 19.32 -2.54
CA GLU A 124 3.37 20.31 -3.22
C GLU A 124 3.05 21.74 -2.74
N LYS A 125 1.76 22.02 -2.53
CA LYS A 125 1.34 23.32 -1.98
C LYS A 125 1.80 23.50 -0.54
N ILE A 126 1.68 22.48 0.30
CA ILE A 126 2.17 22.50 1.69
C ILE A 126 3.70 22.68 1.69
N ALA A 127 4.43 21.91 0.88
CA ALA A 127 5.89 22.05 0.76
C ALA A 127 6.31 23.49 0.39
N SER A 128 5.57 24.12 -0.53
CA SER A 128 5.81 25.50 -0.93
C SER A 128 5.50 26.50 0.20
N LEU A 129 4.40 26.33 0.95
CA LEU A 129 4.00 27.21 2.03
C LEU A 129 4.93 27.11 3.24
N GLU A 130 5.35 25.91 3.58
CA GLU A 130 6.27 25.63 4.69
C GLU A 130 7.74 25.78 4.28
N GLN A 131 8.01 26.18 3.01
CA GLN A 131 9.35 26.42 2.46
C GLN A 131 10.26 25.19 2.62
N ILE A 132 9.71 23.98 2.43
CA ILE A 132 10.44 22.73 2.56
C ILE A 132 11.39 22.59 1.37
N GLN A 133 12.69 22.66 1.65
CA GLN A 133 13.74 22.48 0.65
C GLN A 133 14.67 21.35 1.11
N PRO A 134 14.68 20.21 0.42
CA PRO A 134 15.63 19.13 0.69
C PRO A 134 17.06 19.60 0.42
N GLY A 135 17.97 19.26 1.33
CA GLY A 135 19.41 19.53 1.17
C GLY A 135 20.08 18.60 0.17
N ASP A 136 21.23 19.00 -0.34
CA ASP A 136 22.00 18.21 -1.30
C ASP A 136 22.36 16.82 -0.77
N GLU A 137 22.69 16.70 0.51
CA GLU A 137 22.98 15.41 1.14
C GLU A 137 21.76 14.46 1.18
N GLU A 138 20.57 15.00 1.34
CA GLU A 138 19.33 14.19 1.32
C GLU A 138 19.01 13.70 -0.08
N ILE A 139 19.22 14.56 -1.07
CA ILE A 139 19.05 14.21 -2.48
C ILE A 139 20.05 13.13 -2.89
N ASP A 140 21.32 13.24 -2.46
CA ASP A 140 22.33 12.24 -2.74
C ASP A 140 22.02 10.89 -2.07
N LYS A 141 21.51 10.91 -0.83
CA LYS A 141 21.03 9.69 -0.15
C LYS A 141 19.86 9.03 -0.89
N GLU A 142 18.95 9.82 -1.43
CA GLU A 142 17.82 9.29 -2.17
C GLU A 142 18.25 8.67 -3.50
N TYR A 143 19.20 9.30 -4.21
CA TYR A 143 19.81 8.69 -5.37
C TYR A 143 20.49 7.35 -5.04
N GLN A 144 21.16 7.25 -3.89
CA GLN A 144 21.78 6.00 -3.46
C GLN A 144 20.72 4.92 -3.19
N LYS A 145 19.64 5.26 -2.48
CA LYS A 145 18.52 4.31 -2.26
C LYS A 145 17.93 3.79 -3.57
N ILE A 146 17.72 4.69 -4.54
CA ILE A 146 17.22 4.31 -5.87
C ILE A 146 18.21 3.36 -6.55
N ALA A 147 19.51 3.69 -6.54
CA ALA A 147 20.55 2.86 -7.14
C ALA A 147 20.59 1.46 -6.51
N ASP A 148 20.52 1.37 -5.18
CA ASP A 148 20.52 0.12 -4.43
C ASP A 148 19.27 -0.72 -4.71
N SER A 149 18.10 -0.08 -4.73
CA SER A 149 16.81 -0.75 -4.98
C SER A 149 16.74 -1.38 -6.37
N TYR A 150 17.24 -0.67 -7.37
CA TYR A 150 17.27 -1.14 -8.77
C TYR A 150 18.56 -1.89 -9.13
N LYS A 151 19.47 -2.08 -8.16
CA LYS A 151 20.79 -2.72 -8.37
C LYS A 151 21.53 -2.14 -9.57
N THR A 152 21.52 -0.83 -9.67
CA THR A 152 22.11 -0.08 -10.78
C THR A 152 23.18 0.91 -10.27
N ASP A 153 23.95 1.44 -11.20
CA ASP A 153 25.02 2.39 -10.90
C ASP A 153 24.44 3.79 -10.57
N LEU A 154 24.95 4.42 -9.51
CA LEU A 154 24.53 5.74 -9.04
C LEU A 154 24.64 6.82 -10.15
N GLU A 155 25.70 6.78 -10.93
CA GLU A 155 25.91 7.73 -12.02
C GLU A 155 24.88 7.58 -13.12
N LYS A 156 24.38 6.35 -13.36
CA LYS A 156 23.29 6.13 -14.32
C LYS A 156 21.99 6.69 -13.80
N VAL A 157 21.70 6.52 -12.51
CA VAL A 157 20.49 7.08 -11.88
C VAL A 157 20.50 8.60 -11.96
N LYS A 158 21.64 9.24 -11.61
CA LYS A 158 21.78 10.71 -11.68
C LYS A 158 21.62 11.27 -13.11
N LYS A 159 21.98 10.47 -14.13
CA LYS A 159 21.78 10.87 -15.54
C LYS A 159 20.34 10.71 -16.01
N LEU A 160 19.63 9.71 -15.49
CA LEU A 160 18.26 9.40 -15.89
C LEU A 160 17.22 10.26 -15.17
N ILE A 161 17.46 10.58 -13.91
CA ILE A 161 16.52 11.32 -13.06
C ILE A 161 17.11 12.68 -12.73
N PRO A 162 16.51 13.78 -13.20
CA PRO A 162 16.96 15.14 -12.88
C PRO A 162 16.90 15.41 -11.36
N LYS A 163 17.89 16.10 -10.84
CA LYS A 163 17.99 16.49 -9.42
C LYS A 163 16.74 17.20 -8.91
N GLU A 164 16.15 18.05 -9.75
CA GLU A 164 14.94 18.80 -9.42
C GLU A 164 13.73 17.88 -9.17
N ASN A 165 13.63 16.75 -9.85
CA ASN A 165 12.56 15.79 -9.65
C ASN A 165 12.71 15.08 -8.32
N VAL A 166 13.92 14.62 -8.00
CA VAL A 166 14.22 13.99 -6.68
C VAL A 166 13.97 14.99 -5.55
N ALA A 167 14.39 16.24 -5.71
CA ALA A 167 14.14 17.29 -4.74
C ALA A 167 12.64 17.55 -4.52
N LYS A 168 11.83 17.57 -5.59
CA LYS A 168 10.38 17.73 -5.50
C LYS A 168 9.72 16.53 -4.77
N ASP A 169 10.12 15.32 -5.12
CA ASP A 169 9.55 14.12 -4.50
C ASP A 169 9.90 14.04 -2.99
N LEU A 170 11.14 14.37 -2.62
CA LEU A 170 11.55 14.49 -1.22
C LEU A 170 10.80 15.62 -0.48
N ALA A 171 10.56 16.75 -1.15
CA ALA A 171 9.77 17.84 -0.54
C ALA A 171 8.33 17.42 -0.27
N VAL A 172 7.72 16.65 -1.18
CA VAL A 172 6.37 16.08 -1.01
C VAL A 172 6.36 15.07 0.14
N GLU A 173 7.34 14.18 0.22
CA GLU A 173 7.48 13.23 1.33
C GLU A 173 7.61 13.94 2.68
N LYS A 174 8.48 14.94 2.77
CA LYS A 174 8.65 15.75 3.98
C LYS A 174 7.39 16.52 4.36
N ALA A 175 6.65 17.03 3.37
CA ALA A 175 5.37 17.70 3.60
C ALA A 175 4.34 16.73 4.19
N PHE A 176 4.29 15.49 3.71
CA PHE A 176 3.42 14.47 4.26
C PHE A 176 3.80 14.10 5.71
N ASN A 177 5.09 13.91 5.97
CA ASN A 177 5.59 13.64 7.32
C ASN A 177 5.28 14.80 8.29
N LEU A 178 5.44 16.05 7.85
CA LEU A 178 5.05 17.22 8.63
C LEU A 178 3.55 17.22 8.97
N VAL A 179 2.70 16.88 8.00
CA VAL A 179 1.25 16.78 8.25
C VAL A 179 0.93 15.65 9.22
N LYS A 180 1.61 14.51 9.09
CA LYS A 180 1.48 13.36 9.98
C LYS A 180 1.88 13.71 11.41
N GLU A 181 3.00 14.42 11.61
CA GLU A 181 3.47 14.87 12.92
C GLU A 181 2.53 15.88 13.58
N LYS A 182 1.95 16.79 12.79
CA LYS A 182 1.01 17.80 13.29
C LYS A 182 -0.43 17.28 13.42
N ALA A 183 -0.73 16.10 12.94
CA ALA A 183 -2.06 15.51 13.02
C ALA A 183 -2.41 15.10 14.45
N VAL A 184 -3.60 15.51 14.90
CA VAL A 184 -4.13 15.02 16.17
C VAL A 184 -4.93 13.74 15.89
N VAL A 185 -4.37 12.62 16.31
CA VAL A 185 -5.03 11.32 16.24
C VAL A 185 -5.88 11.15 17.49
N ALA A 186 -7.19 11.07 17.32
CA ALA A 186 -8.11 10.72 18.41
C ALA A 186 -8.48 9.23 18.26
N GLU A 187 -8.47 8.50 19.37
CA GLU A 187 -9.04 7.16 19.41
C GLU A 187 -10.55 7.28 19.16
N GLY A 188 -10.99 6.76 18.03
CA GLY A 188 -12.41 6.63 17.68
C GLY A 188 -12.87 5.18 17.82
N GLU A 189 -14.19 4.99 17.89
CA GLU A 189 -14.73 3.64 17.76
C GLU A 189 -14.26 3.04 16.41
N PRO A 190 -13.77 1.79 16.41
CA PRO A 190 -13.39 1.14 15.16
C PRO A 190 -14.58 1.13 14.20
N PRO A 191 -14.36 1.35 12.89
CA PRO A 191 -15.44 1.24 11.92
C PRO A 191 -16.09 -0.12 12.09
N LYS A 192 -17.41 -0.13 12.27
CA LYS A 192 -18.17 -1.39 12.34
C LYS A 192 -17.97 -2.10 11.01
N THR A 193 -17.02 -3.02 10.97
CA THR A 193 -16.91 -3.97 9.88
C THR A 193 -18.13 -4.87 10.02
N GLU A 194 -19.16 -4.64 9.21
CA GLU A 194 -20.23 -5.61 9.02
C GLU A 194 -19.61 -6.84 8.35
N MET A 195 -19.02 -7.69 9.18
CA MET A 195 -18.81 -9.08 8.80
C MET A 195 -20.18 -9.73 8.89
N GLU A 196 -20.90 -9.75 7.77
CA GLU A 196 -22.04 -10.66 7.63
C GLU A 196 -21.53 -12.07 7.94
N PRO A 197 -22.13 -12.76 8.92
CA PRO A 197 -21.76 -14.16 9.17
C PRO A 197 -22.22 -14.96 7.94
N GLU A 198 -21.26 -15.55 7.22
CA GLU A 198 -21.57 -16.59 6.23
C GLU A 198 -22.53 -17.60 6.85
N LYS A 199 -23.77 -17.59 6.41
CA LYS A 199 -24.75 -18.63 6.74
C LYS A 199 -24.18 -19.95 6.21
N LYS A 200 -23.64 -20.77 7.08
CA LYS A 200 -23.42 -22.18 6.80
C LYS A 200 -24.78 -22.80 6.52
N ASP A 201 -25.02 -23.02 5.25
CA ASP A 201 -26.16 -23.79 4.76
C ASP A 201 -25.97 -25.23 5.24
N ALA A 202 -26.67 -25.55 6.32
CA ALA A 202 -26.76 -26.92 6.82
C ALA A 202 -27.75 -27.65 5.91
N GLY A 203 -27.22 -28.20 4.81
CA GLY A 203 -27.97 -29.10 3.94
C GLY A 203 -28.54 -30.25 4.78
N LYS A 204 -29.84 -30.25 4.89
CA LYS A 204 -30.61 -31.43 5.30
C LYS A 204 -30.46 -32.49 4.22
N ALA A 205 -29.84 -33.60 4.56
CA ALA A 205 -30.00 -34.85 3.81
C ALA A 205 -31.21 -35.59 4.40
N GLU A 206 -32.19 -35.84 3.57
CA GLU A 206 -33.07 -37.00 3.67
C GLU A 206 -32.43 -38.21 3.00
#